data_41ea4a074a3b3265f3ec24737f642d5e
#
_entry.id   41ea4a074a3b3265f3ec24737f642d5e
#
_cell.length_a   1.000
_cell.length_b   1.000
_cell.length_c   1.000
_cell.angle_alpha   90.00
_cell.angle_beta   90.00
_cell.angle_gamma   90.00
#
_symmetry.space_group_name_H-M   'P 1'
#
loop_
_entity.id
_entity.type
_entity.pdbx_description
1 polymer ?
#
loop_
_entity_poly.entity_id
_entity_poly.type
_entity_poly.pdbx_seq_one_letter_code
_entity_poly.pdbx_strand_id
1 'polypeptide(L)'
;ITMIYNLISSDLIKEVTFISVLFAFILTCAAIALGKNILPRDAGRAYAINGSKSVGKPRGAGIIFILTFTLSCVLFIKLDAEIIIYLILTLAAMLSGYLDDSSSSPWGELKKGLIDFVIALMAAFTYLHYNPNTFELAFFSKTVTLHPLIYGFLIVVLIWVSINVTNCSDGVDGLCGTLSAVTLSTAYVLFRVFDIEPYFRHAVLLMIVCILGYLWFNASPSKLLMGDAGSRAIGIFIAFV
;
A
#
# COMPACT_ATOMS: atom_id res chain seq x y z
N ILE A 1 -3.87 -20.69 -2.65
CA ILE A 1 -2.47 -21.03 -2.94
C ILE A 1 -1.63 -20.43 -1.82
N THR A 2 -1.35 -21.20 -0.80
CA THR A 2 -0.52 -20.75 0.32
C THR A 2 0.60 -21.76 0.49
N MET A 3 1.83 -21.38 0.09
CA MET A 3 2.92 -22.36 0.09
C MET A 3 3.33 -22.79 1.52
N ILE A 4 3.44 -21.85 2.44
CA ILE A 4 3.95 -22.13 3.79
C ILE A 4 2.82 -22.38 4.78
N TYR A 5 1.71 -21.67 4.70
CA TYR A 5 0.60 -21.75 5.65
C TYR A 5 -0.05 -23.16 5.73
N ASN A 6 -0.15 -23.88 4.60
CA ASN A 6 -0.72 -25.25 4.58
C ASN A 6 0.24 -26.33 5.09
N LEU A 7 1.51 -25.97 5.36
CA LEU A 7 2.53 -26.87 5.87
C LEU A 7 2.72 -26.74 7.39
N ILE A 8 2.05 -25.77 8.03
CA ILE A 8 2.30 -25.43 9.43
C ILE A 8 1.07 -25.68 10.27
N SER A 9 1.28 -26.33 11.42
CA SER A 9 0.23 -26.52 12.44
C SER A 9 -0.19 -25.18 13.04
N SER A 10 -1.46 -25.07 13.49
CA SER A 10 -2.04 -23.87 14.11
C SER A 10 -1.21 -23.32 15.29
N ASP A 11 -0.42 -24.18 15.94
CA ASP A 11 0.39 -23.83 17.11
C ASP A 11 1.60 -22.94 16.78
N LEU A 12 2.04 -22.95 15.51
CA LEU A 12 3.23 -22.21 15.04
C LEU A 12 2.90 -20.87 14.33
N ILE A 13 1.65 -20.42 14.39
CA ILE A 13 1.23 -19.16 13.69
C ILE A 13 2.01 -17.94 14.18
N LYS A 14 2.33 -17.86 15.47
CA LYS A 14 3.09 -16.73 16.04
C LYS A 14 4.52 -16.71 15.53
N GLU A 15 5.17 -17.85 15.47
CA GLU A 15 6.53 -18.04 14.98
C GLU A 15 6.61 -17.70 13.48
N VAL A 16 5.63 -18.16 12.71
CA VAL A 16 5.52 -17.84 11.28
C VAL A 16 5.32 -16.34 11.06
N THR A 17 4.46 -15.70 11.86
CA THR A 17 4.27 -14.25 11.79
C THR A 17 5.58 -13.52 12.09
N PHE A 18 6.33 -13.93 13.10
CA PHE A 18 7.62 -13.34 13.42
C PHE A 18 8.64 -13.53 12.30
N ILE A 19 8.74 -14.75 11.76
CA ILE A 19 9.64 -15.06 10.63
C ILE A 19 9.25 -14.24 9.41
N SER A 20 7.96 -14.09 9.09
CA SER A 20 7.49 -13.33 7.95
C SER A 20 7.83 -11.84 8.04
N VAL A 21 7.76 -11.26 9.24
CA VAL A 21 8.14 -9.87 9.52
C VAL A 21 9.63 -9.66 9.27
N LEU A 22 10.48 -10.53 9.81
CA LEU A 22 11.93 -10.46 9.58
C LEU A 22 12.26 -10.66 8.10
N PHE A 23 11.64 -11.65 7.46
CA PHE A 23 11.81 -11.92 6.04
C PHE A 23 11.45 -10.69 5.19
N ALA A 24 10.26 -10.11 5.39
CA ALA A 24 9.79 -8.96 4.63
C ALA A 24 10.70 -7.74 4.80
N PHE A 25 11.16 -7.47 6.03
CA PHE A 25 12.09 -6.37 6.30
C PHE A 25 13.44 -6.57 5.61
N ILE A 26 14.08 -7.72 5.83
CA ILE A 26 15.39 -8.03 5.28
C ILE A 26 15.32 -8.06 3.75
N LEU A 27 14.29 -8.71 3.19
CA LEU A 27 14.09 -8.77 1.75
C LEU A 27 13.92 -7.37 1.15
N THR A 28 13.12 -6.50 1.78
CA THR A 28 12.91 -5.13 1.30
C THR A 28 14.20 -4.33 1.34
N CYS A 29 14.94 -4.38 2.45
CA CYS A 29 16.23 -3.70 2.56
C CYS A 29 17.24 -4.20 1.52
N ALA A 30 17.36 -5.51 1.35
CA ALA A 30 18.27 -6.12 0.37
C ALA A 30 17.86 -5.77 -1.07
N ALA A 31 16.57 -5.90 -1.40
CA ALA A 31 16.06 -5.60 -2.73
C ALA A 31 16.25 -4.12 -3.11
N ILE A 32 16.04 -3.19 -2.16
CA ILE A 32 16.32 -1.77 -2.38
C ILE A 32 17.82 -1.52 -2.55
N ALA A 33 18.66 -2.10 -1.67
CA ALA A 33 20.11 -1.92 -1.74
C ALA A 33 20.68 -2.35 -3.09
N LEU A 34 20.20 -3.47 -3.64
CA LEU A 34 20.63 -4.03 -4.91
C LEU A 34 19.96 -3.34 -6.11
N GLY A 35 18.64 -3.05 -6.01
CA GLY A 35 17.81 -2.57 -7.12
C GLY A 35 17.81 -1.06 -7.34
N LYS A 36 18.23 -0.24 -6.36
CA LYS A 36 18.16 1.23 -6.46
C LYS A 36 18.84 1.84 -7.69
N ASN A 37 19.84 1.18 -8.23
CA ASN A 37 20.60 1.69 -9.38
C ASN A 37 19.87 1.49 -10.72
N ILE A 38 18.85 0.62 -10.76
CA ILE A 38 18.03 0.32 -11.94
C ILE A 38 16.88 1.32 -12.05
N LEU A 39 16.52 1.98 -10.93
CA LEU A 39 15.42 2.92 -10.89
C LEU A 39 15.70 4.18 -11.72
N PRO A 40 14.63 4.79 -12.30
CA PRO A 40 14.76 6.08 -12.99
C PRO A 40 15.33 7.14 -12.05
N ARG A 41 15.90 8.19 -12.62
CA ARG A 41 16.50 9.29 -11.85
C ARG A 41 15.56 10.47 -11.82
N ASP A 42 15.40 11.06 -10.63
CA ASP A 42 14.56 12.24 -10.45
C ASP A 42 15.16 13.43 -11.22
N ALA A 43 14.31 14.09 -11.99
CA ALA A 43 14.69 15.29 -12.76
C ALA A 43 14.64 16.58 -11.91
N GLY A 44 14.18 16.50 -10.67
CA GLY A 44 13.91 17.63 -9.79
C GLY A 44 12.45 18.08 -9.88
N ARG A 45 12.01 18.80 -8.84
CA ARG A 45 10.65 19.36 -8.75
C ARG A 45 10.72 20.87 -8.76
N ALA A 46 10.26 21.51 -9.84
CA ALA A 46 10.34 22.95 -10.04
C ALA A 46 9.63 23.77 -8.96
N TYR A 47 8.57 23.22 -8.35
CA TYR A 47 7.73 23.94 -7.39
C TYR A 47 7.88 23.45 -5.93
N ALA A 48 8.76 22.47 -5.67
CA ALA A 48 8.97 21.96 -4.31
C ALA A 48 10.09 22.72 -3.59
N ILE A 49 9.87 23.02 -2.32
CA ILE A 49 10.91 23.59 -1.44
C ILE A 49 12.10 22.60 -1.45
N ASN A 50 13.29 23.09 -1.83
CA ASN A 50 14.50 22.27 -2.02
C ASN A 50 14.38 21.18 -3.12
N GLY A 51 13.49 21.32 -4.09
CA GLY A 51 13.31 20.35 -5.18
C GLY A 51 14.56 20.06 -6.00
N SER A 52 15.53 21.00 -6.03
CA SER A 52 16.85 20.79 -6.65
C SER A 52 17.71 19.73 -5.92
N LYS A 53 17.49 19.50 -4.63
CA LYS A 53 18.27 18.51 -3.84
C LYS A 53 17.88 17.07 -4.16
N SER A 54 16.79 16.82 -4.87
CA SER A 54 16.34 15.49 -5.29
C SER A 54 16.92 15.07 -6.64
N VAL A 55 17.45 16.01 -7.43
CA VAL A 55 17.99 15.74 -8.77
C VAL A 55 19.02 14.60 -8.74
N GLY A 56 18.80 13.60 -9.60
CA GLY A 56 19.67 12.43 -9.73
C GLY A 56 19.45 11.32 -8.69
N LYS A 57 18.60 11.52 -7.68
CA LYS A 57 18.25 10.44 -6.75
C LYS A 57 17.41 9.38 -7.49
N PRO A 58 17.56 8.07 -7.15
CA PRO A 58 16.65 7.04 -7.64
C PRO A 58 15.21 7.36 -7.22
N ARG A 59 14.26 7.31 -8.17
CA ARG A 59 12.83 7.55 -7.96
C ARG A 59 12.03 6.30 -8.31
N GLY A 60 10.85 6.12 -7.73
CA GLY A 60 10.01 4.96 -7.98
C GLY A 60 10.41 3.73 -7.16
N ALA A 61 11.06 3.92 -6.00
CA ALA A 61 11.40 2.83 -5.09
C ALA A 61 10.17 2.05 -4.60
N GLY A 62 8.98 2.64 -4.78
CA GLY A 62 7.69 1.99 -4.55
C GLY A 62 7.57 0.64 -5.22
N ILE A 63 8.06 0.48 -6.46
CA ILE A 63 7.99 -0.80 -7.16
C ILE A 63 8.70 -1.91 -6.37
N ILE A 64 9.83 -1.61 -5.75
CA ILE A 64 10.63 -2.63 -5.05
C ILE A 64 9.90 -3.08 -3.78
N PHE A 65 9.51 -2.16 -2.91
CA PHE A 65 8.93 -2.57 -1.63
C PHE A 65 7.48 -3.10 -1.76
N ILE A 66 6.71 -2.67 -2.76
CA ILE A 66 5.39 -3.25 -3.04
C ILE A 66 5.52 -4.67 -3.61
N LEU A 67 6.51 -4.94 -4.46
CA LEU A 67 6.77 -6.31 -4.92
C LEU A 67 7.24 -7.22 -3.77
N THR A 68 8.10 -6.73 -2.88
CA THR A 68 8.53 -7.52 -1.70
C THR A 68 7.38 -7.75 -0.73
N PHE A 69 6.50 -6.78 -0.54
CA PHE A 69 5.25 -6.92 0.19
C PHE A 69 4.36 -8.02 -0.42
N THR A 70 4.09 -7.92 -1.72
CA THR A 70 3.23 -8.88 -2.43
C THR A 70 3.82 -10.30 -2.34
N LEU A 71 5.12 -10.45 -2.55
CA LEU A 71 5.80 -11.75 -2.39
C LEU A 71 5.67 -12.27 -0.96
N SER A 72 5.84 -11.42 0.04
CA SER A 72 5.68 -11.82 1.45
C SER A 72 4.24 -12.26 1.75
N CYS A 73 3.23 -11.56 1.18
CA CYS A 73 1.83 -11.98 1.30
C CYS A 73 1.59 -13.36 0.66
N VAL A 74 2.09 -13.58 -0.56
CA VAL A 74 1.94 -14.88 -1.26
C VAL A 74 2.58 -16.03 -0.48
N LEU A 75 3.69 -15.78 0.20
CA LEU A 75 4.40 -16.82 0.95
C LEU A 75 3.74 -17.12 2.31
N PHE A 76 3.31 -16.10 3.05
CA PHE A 76 3.01 -16.22 4.48
C PHE A 76 1.54 -16.01 4.85
N ILE A 77 0.67 -15.53 3.95
CA ILE A 77 -0.74 -15.27 4.25
C ILE A 77 -1.62 -16.31 3.56
N LYS A 78 -2.70 -16.71 4.22
CA LYS A 78 -3.77 -17.46 3.55
C LYS A 78 -4.49 -16.51 2.60
N LEU A 79 -4.37 -16.76 1.32
CA LEU A 79 -4.98 -15.95 0.26
C LEU A 79 -6.35 -16.53 -0.10
N ASP A 80 -7.39 -15.76 0.13
CA ASP A 80 -8.70 -15.94 -0.49
C ASP A 80 -8.83 -15.12 -1.78
N ALA A 81 -9.97 -15.22 -2.44
CA ALA A 81 -10.17 -14.52 -3.71
C ALA A 81 -10.22 -13.00 -3.53
N GLU A 82 -10.77 -12.51 -2.42
CA GLU A 82 -10.86 -11.08 -2.12
C GLU A 82 -9.47 -10.48 -1.91
N ILE A 83 -8.64 -11.09 -1.05
CA ILE A 83 -7.26 -10.65 -0.79
C ILE A 83 -6.43 -10.67 -2.07
N ILE A 84 -6.58 -11.71 -2.91
CA ILE A 84 -5.88 -11.78 -4.21
C ILE A 84 -6.24 -10.60 -5.09
N ILE A 85 -7.52 -10.25 -5.20
CA ILE A 85 -7.96 -9.11 -6.01
C ILE A 85 -7.39 -7.80 -5.43
N TYR A 86 -7.41 -7.60 -4.12
CA TYR A 86 -6.82 -6.41 -3.50
C TYR A 86 -5.31 -6.30 -3.73
N LEU A 87 -4.58 -7.41 -3.69
CA LEU A 87 -3.16 -7.43 -4.06
C LEU A 87 -2.94 -7.07 -5.53
N ILE A 88 -3.77 -7.59 -6.45
CA ILE A 88 -3.71 -7.25 -7.88
C ILE A 88 -4.00 -5.75 -8.09
N LEU A 89 -4.99 -5.19 -7.41
CA LEU A 89 -5.32 -3.77 -7.51
C LEU A 89 -4.21 -2.88 -6.94
N THR A 90 -3.58 -3.30 -5.83
CA THR A 90 -2.40 -2.64 -5.27
C THR A 90 -1.23 -2.66 -6.26
N LEU A 91 -0.99 -3.80 -6.92
CA LEU A 91 0.02 -3.91 -7.98
C LEU A 91 -0.34 -3.06 -9.22
N ALA A 92 -1.61 -2.96 -9.58
CA ALA A 92 -2.05 -2.11 -10.68
C ALA A 92 -1.82 -0.62 -10.38
N ALA A 93 -2.11 -0.17 -9.16
CA ALA A 93 -1.81 1.19 -8.70
C ALA A 93 -0.29 1.46 -8.71
N MET A 94 0.51 0.51 -8.20
CA MET A 94 1.98 0.57 -8.26
C MET A 94 2.49 0.69 -9.69
N LEU A 95 2.03 -0.17 -10.60
CA LEU A 95 2.49 -0.18 -11.99
C LEU A 95 2.11 1.10 -12.71
N SER A 96 0.88 1.62 -12.50
CA SER A 96 0.47 2.88 -13.10
C SER A 96 1.34 4.05 -12.63
N GLY A 97 1.68 4.09 -11.33
CA GLY A 97 2.59 5.08 -10.77
C GLY A 97 4.02 4.93 -11.28
N TYR A 98 4.52 3.69 -11.41
CA TYR A 98 5.85 3.44 -11.93
C TYR A 98 6.00 3.83 -13.42
N LEU A 99 4.97 3.61 -14.22
CA LEU A 99 4.95 4.03 -15.62
C LEU A 99 4.97 5.55 -15.75
N ASP A 100 4.31 6.27 -14.83
CA ASP A 100 4.42 7.72 -14.77
C ASP A 100 5.82 8.18 -14.32
N ASP A 101 6.35 7.62 -13.24
CA ASP A 101 7.71 7.90 -12.73
C ASP A 101 8.81 7.66 -13.79
N SER A 102 8.60 6.70 -14.69
CA SER A 102 9.54 6.30 -15.74
C SER A 102 9.32 7.04 -17.05
N SER A 103 8.24 7.81 -17.16
CA SER A 103 7.89 8.55 -18.37
C SER A 103 8.83 9.74 -18.59
N SER A 104 9.23 9.99 -19.84
CA SER A 104 10.02 11.16 -20.22
C SER A 104 9.27 12.48 -20.00
N SER A 105 7.93 12.44 -20.02
CA SER A 105 7.05 13.55 -19.66
C SER A 105 6.02 13.05 -18.63
N PRO A 106 5.82 13.77 -17.52
CA PRO A 106 4.81 13.41 -16.51
C PRO A 106 3.42 13.27 -17.13
N TRP A 107 2.66 12.28 -16.68
CA TRP A 107 1.27 12.13 -17.13
C TRP A 107 0.41 13.28 -16.60
N GLY A 108 -0.54 13.74 -17.43
CA GLY A 108 -1.51 14.73 -16.99
C GLY A 108 -2.42 14.20 -15.89
N GLU A 109 -2.84 15.10 -15.00
CA GLU A 109 -3.69 14.76 -13.82
C GLU A 109 -4.98 14.03 -14.20
N LEU A 110 -5.57 14.38 -15.37
CA LEU A 110 -6.78 13.70 -15.87
C LEU A 110 -6.53 12.21 -16.14
N LYS A 111 -5.39 11.86 -16.77
CA LYS A 111 -5.03 10.46 -17.06
C LYS A 111 -4.81 9.68 -15.78
N LYS A 112 -4.10 10.25 -14.82
CA LYS A 112 -3.86 9.65 -13.51
C LYS A 112 -5.18 9.44 -12.77
N GLY A 113 -5.98 10.48 -12.66
CA GLY A 113 -7.27 10.43 -11.97
C GLY A 113 -8.25 9.43 -12.58
N LEU A 114 -8.25 9.26 -13.91
CA LEU A 114 -9.09 8.26 -14.58
C LEU A 114 -8.64 6.82 -14.27
N ILE A 115 -7.34 6.57 -14.26
CA ILE A 115 -6.80 5.24 -13.91
C ILE A 115 -7.14 4.92 -12.44
N ASP A 116 -6.94 5.87 -11.53
CA ASP A 116 -7.28 5.70 -10.11
C ASP A 116 -8.78 5.46 -9.92
N PHE A 117 -9.62 6.17 -10.67
CA PHE A 117 -11.06 5.97 -10.63
C PHE A 117 -11.46 4.55 -11.09
N VAL A 118 -10.86 4.04 -12.17
CA VAL A 118 -11.13 2.66 -12.62
C VAL A 118 -10.70 1.64 -11.58
N ILE A 119 -9.52 1.82 -10.98
CA ILE A 119 -9.03 0.94 -9.90
C ILE A 119 -9.98 1.01 -8.69
N ALA A 120 -10.44 2.20 -8.32
CA ALA A 120 -11.39 2.41 -7.22
C ALA A 120 -12.75 1.75 -7.49
N LEU A 121 -13.25 1.81 -8.74
CA LEU A 121 -14.47 1.11 -9.14
C LEU A 121 -14.34 -0.41 -9.02
N MET A 122 -13.22 -0.97 -9.46
CA MET A 122 -12.97 -2.41 -9.34
C MET A 122 -12.89 -2.83 -7.88
N ALA A 123 -12.24 -2.04 -7.04
CA ALA A 123 -12.15 -2.29 -5.60
C ALA A 123 -13.52 -2.20 -4.91
N ALA A 124 -14.34 -1.19 -5.24
CA ALA A 124 -15.68 -1.05 -4.69
C ALA A 124 -16.60 -2.22 -5.09
N PHE A 125 -16.51 -2.65 -6.35
CA PHE A 125 -17.24 -3.83 -6.82
C PHE A 125 -16.81 -5.10 -6.08
N THR A 126 -15.50 -5.30 -5.88
CA THR A 126 -14.97 -6.43 -5.12
C THR A 126 -15.48 -6.41 -3.69
N TYR A 127 -15.37 -5.26 -3.02
CA TYR A 127 -15.85 -5.13 -1.64
C TYR A 127 -17.34 -5.48 -1.51
N LEU A 128 -18.19 -4.92 -2.38
CA LEU A 128 -19.64 -5.17 -2.36
C LEU A 128 -20.01 -6.61 -2.73
N HIS A 129 -19.13 -7.32 -3.42
CA HIS A 129 -19.34 -8.74 -3.77
C HIS A 129 -19.07 -9.66 -2.58
N TYR A 130 -18.05 -9.37 -1.77
CA TYR A 130 -17.62 -10.24 -0.66
C TYR A 130 -18.16 -9.78 0.71
N ASN A 131 -18.54 -8.51 0.85
CA ASN A 131 -18.92 -7.92 2.12
C ASN A 131 -20.35 -7.36 2.09
N PRO A 132 -21.05 -7.33 3.25
CA PRO A 132 -22.38 -6.71 3.33
C PRO A 132 -22.27 -5.19 3.19
N ASN A 133 -23.30 -4.57 2.62
CA ASN A 133 -23.45 -3.11 2.50
C ASN A 133 -23.94 -2.47 3.80
N THR A 134 -23.40 -2.91 4.93
CA THR A 134 -23.73 -2.46 6.28
C THR A 134 -22.48 -1.97 6.99
N PHE A 135 -22.62 -0.95 7.82
CA PHE A 135 -21.59 -0.53 8.76
C PHE A 135 -22.18 -0.26 10.14
N GLU A 136 -21.39 -0.49 11.16
CA GLU A 136 -21.78 -0.25 12.53
C GLU A 136 -21.31 1.12 13.00
N LEU A 137 -22.25 1.91 13.53
CA LEU A 137 -21.94 3.14 14.23
C LEU A 137 -21.65 2.79 15.70
N ALA A 138 -20.38 2.56 16.04
CA ALA A 138 -19.96 2.10 17.36
C ALA A 138 -20.51 2.97 18.51
N PHE A 139 -20.53 4.29 18.34
CA PHE A 139 -21.07 5.21 19.36
C PHE A 139 -22.57 5.08 19.61
N PHE A 140 -23.33 4.62 18.63
CA PHE A 140 -24.79 4.51 18.73
C PHE A 140 -25.26 3.06 18.80
N SER A 141 -24.35 2.08 18.75
CA SER A 141 -24.69 0.65 18.67
C SER A 141 -25.76 0.35 17.61
N LYS A 142 -25.71 1.07 16.49
CA LYS A 142 -26.65 0.94 15.38
C LYS A 142 -25.95 0.45 14.13
N THR A 143 -26.53 -0.58 13.53
CA THR A 143 -26.15 -1.04 12.19
C THR A 143 -26.96 -0.24 11.16
N VAL A 144 -26.26 0.39 10.23
CA VAL A 144 -26.86 1.13 9.12
C VAL A 144 -26.64 0.34 7.84
N THR A 145 -27.71 0.01 7.14
CA THR A 145 -27.67 -0.62 5.82
C THR A 145 -27.91 0.44 4.76
N LEU A 146 -26.96 0.62 3.85
CA LEU A 146 -27.09 1.54 2.73
C LEU A 146 -27.50 0.81 1.46
N HIS A 147 -28.12 1.55 0.54
CA HIS A 147 -28.33 1.01 -0.81
C HIS A 147 -26.97 0.73 -1.45
N PRO A 148 -26.77 -0.42 -2.14
CA PRO A 148 -25.44 -0.82 -2.68
C PRO A 148 -24.80 0.24 -3.57
N LEU A 149 -25.57 0.96 -4.38
CA LEU A 149 -25.04 2.03 -5.24
C LEU A 149 -24.48 3.20 -4.44
N ILE A 150 -25.16 3.59 -3.34
CA ILE A 150 -24.69 4.68 -2.47
C ILE A 150 -23.43 4.24 -1.74
N TYR A 151 -23.44 3.01 -1.21
CA TYR A 151 -22.29 2.47 -0.49
C TYR A 151 -21.08 2.30 -1.40
N GLY A 152 -21.29 1.76 -2.60
CA GLY A 152 -20.24 1.66 -3.62
C GLY A 152 -19.68 3.02 -4.04
N PHE A 153 -20.52 4.04 -4.21
CA PHE A 153 -20.05 5.40 -4.48
C PHE A 153 -19.16 5.95 -3.36
N LEU A 154 -19.56 5.75 -2.10
CA LEU A 154 -18.74 6.17 -0.95
C LEU A 154 -17.40 5.45 -0.90
N ILE A 155 -17.36 4.14 -1.20
CA ILE A 155 -16.12 3.37 -1.28
C ILE A 155 -15.21 3.91 -2.40
N VAL A 156 -15.75 4.19 -3.59
CA VAL A 156 -14.98 4.77 -4.70
C VAL A 156 -14.37 6.11 -4.30
N VAL A 157 -15.16 6.99 -3.67
CA VAL A 157 -14.67 8.29 -3.20
C VAL A 157 -13.58 8.11 -2.15
N LEU A 158 -13.77 7.22 -1.18
CA LEU A 158 -12.78 6.93 -0.13
C LEU A 158 -11.45 6.47 -0.75
N ILE A 159 -11.49 5.48 -1.65
CA ILE A 159 -10.28 4.93 -2.29
C ILE A 159 -9.59 6.00 -3.14
N TRP A 160 -10.34 6.72 -3.95
CA TRP A 160 -9.79 7.77 -4.82
C TRP A 160 -9.14 8.91 -4.02
N VAL A 161 -9.79 9.36 -2.94
CA VAL A 161 -9.24 10.36 -2.02
C VAL A 161 -7.99 9.81 -1.32
N SER A 162 -8.01 8.57 -0.82
CA SER A 162 -6.86 7.95 -0.14
C SER A 162 -5.63 7.88 -1.04
N ILE A 163 -5.80 7.47 -2.31
CA ILE A 163 -4.70 7.44 -3.29
C ILE A 163 -4.11 8.83 -3.47
N ASN A 164 -4.95 9.85 -3.70
CA ASN A 164 -4.50 11.20 -3.99
C ASN A 164 -3.86 11.89 -2.79
N VAL A 165 -4.44 11.74 -1.58
CA VAL A 165 -3.88 12.33 -0.35
C VAL A 165 -2.53 11.70 -0.02
N THR A 166 -2.41 10.38 -0.15
CA THR A 166 -1.14 9.69 0.09
C THR A 166 -0.08 10.11 -0.93
N ASN A 167 -0.45 10.25 -2.20
CA ASN A 167 0.44 10.75 -3.24
C ASN A 167 0.88 12.21 -2.97
N CYS A 168 -0.03 13.08 -2.55
CA CYS A 168 0.31 14.45 -2.15
C CYS A 168 1.29 14.52 -0.97
N SER A 169 1.28 13.53 -0.08
CA SER A 169 2.19 13.48 1.08
C SER A 169 3.63 13.09 0.71
N ASP A 170 3.87 12.56 -0.50
CA ASP A 170 5.22 12.18 -0.99
C ASP A 170 6.02 13.37 -1.52
N GLY A 171 5.97 14.48 -0.79
CA GLY A 171 6.69 15.72 -1.13
C GLY A 171 7.96 15.95 -0.32
N VAL A 172 8.10 15.29 0.82
CA VAL A 172 9.18 15.52 1.80
C VAL A 172 9.79 14.17 2.20
N ASP A 173 11.13 14.14 2.36
CA ASP A 173 11.89 12.96 2.77
C ASP A 173 11.31 12.36 4.06
N GLY A 174 10.94 11.08 4.01
CA GLY A 174 10.39 10.31 5.12
C GLY A 174 8.92 10.56 5.45
N LEU A 175 8.28 11.63 4.96
CA LEU A 175 6.94 12.04 5.40
C LEU A 175 5.88 11.00 5.02
N CYS A 176 5.73 10.70 3.74
CA CYS A 176 4.71 9.76 3.25
C CYS A 176 4.84 8.38 3.92
N GLY A 177 6.06 7.82 3.94
CA GLY A 177 6.32 6.53 4.57
C GLY A 177 6.00 6.54 6.07
N THR A 178 6.37 7.59 6.80
CA THR A 178 6.11 7.69 8.25
C THR A 178 4.61 7.82 8.54
N LEU A 179 3.90 8.71 7.85
CA LEU A 179 2.45 8.86 8.00
C LEU A 179 1.73 7.55 7.70
N SER A 180 2.09 6.89 6.59
CA SER A 180 1.50 5.60 6.23
C SER A 180 1.78 4.51 7.26
N ALA A 181 3.01 4.42 7.77
CA ALA A 181 3.37 3.46 8.81
C ALA A 181 2.58 3.70 10.10
N VAL A 182 2.41 4.96 10.53
CA VAL A 182 1.61 5.31 11.71
C VAL A 182 0.13 4.96 11.50
N THR A 183 -0.44 5.34 10.35
CA THR A 183 -1.85 5.04 10.01
C THR A 183 -2.11 3.54 10.03
N LEU A 184 -1.28 2.76 9.32
CA LEU A 184 -1.42 1.30 9.27
C LEU A 184 -1.15 0.63 10.63
N SER A 185 -0.23 1.16 11.43
CA SER A 185 0.00 0.65 12.79
C SER A 185 -1.21 0.89 13.70
N THR A 186 -1.85 2.04 13.58
CA THR A 186 -3.10 2.34 14.31
C THR A 186 -4.21 1.37 13.87
N ALA A 187 -4.39 1.18 12.57
CA ALA A 187 -5.36 0.24 12.04
C ALA A 187 -5.08 -1.21 12.49
N TYR A 188 -3.81 -1.63 12.49
CA TYR A 188 -3.42 -2.95 12.99
C TYR A 188 -3.82 -3.15 14.47
N VAL A 189 -3.62 -2.13 15.31
CA VAL A 189 -4.04 -2.20 16.72
C VAL A 189 -5.56 -2.28 16.83
N LEU A 190 -6.30 -1.47 16.07
CA LEU A 190 -7.77 -1.52 16.04
C LEU A 190 -8.28 -2.90 15.58
N PHE A 191 -7.69 -3.46 14.53
CA PHE A 191 -8.03 -4.81 14.05
C PHE A 191 -7.81 -5.89 15.11
N ARG A 192 -6.81 -5.73 15.98
CA ARG A 192 -6.61 -6.61 17.12
C ARG A 192 -7.67 -6.44 18.20
N VAL A 193 -8.08 -5.21 18.46
CA VAL A 193 -9.10 -4.90 19.47
C VAL A 193 -10.47 -5.40 19.04
N PHE A 194 -10.81 -5.25 17.76
CA PHE A 194 -12.09 -5.67 17.19
C PHE A 194 -12.09 -7.11 16.64
N ASP A 195 -11.00 -7.84 16.83
CA ASP A 195 -10.80 -9.23 16.36
C ASP A 195 -11.13 -9.44 14.87
N ILE A 196 -10.69 -8.47 14.05
CA ILE A 196 -10.80 -8.54 12.59
C ILE A 196 -9.95 -9.70 12.05
N GLU A 197 -10.33 -10.22 10.90
CA GLU A 197 -9.74 -11.38 10.22
C GLU A 197 -8.20 -11.43 10.32
N PRO A 198 -7.63 -12.51 10.92
CA PRO A 198 -6.19 -12.58 11.21
C PRO A 198 -5.27 -12.44 9.98
N TYR A 199 -5.73 -12.91 8.83
CA TYR A 199 -4.91 -12.91 7.60
C TYR A 199 -4.78 -11.52 7.00
N PHE A 200 -5.88 -10.75 7.01
CA PHE A 200 -5.84 -9.37 6.56
C PHE A 200 -5.00 -8.50 7.50
N ARG A 201 -5.15 -8.70 8.79
CA ARG A 201 -4.31 -8.07 9.83
C ARG A 201 -2.82 -8.38 9.63
N HIS A 202 -2.48 -9.61 9.22
CA HIS A 202 -1.10 -9.99 8.90
C HIS A 202 -0.60 -9.25 7.64
N ALA A 203 -1.44 -9.07 6.62
CA ALA A 203 -1.09 -8.26 5.45
C ALA A 203 -0.74 -6.81 5.83
N VAL A 204 -1.55 -6.20 6.72
CA VAL A 204 -1.27 -4.85 7.23
C VAL A 204 0.10 -4.79 7.92
N LEU A 205 0.44 -5.77 8.75
CA LEU A 205 1.73 -5.85 9.42
C LEU A 205 2.89 -5.98 8.42
N LEU A 206 2.76 -6.78 7.37
CA LEU A 206 3.78 -6.93 6.33
C LEU A 206 3.97 -5.64 5.54
N MET A 207 2.89 -4.90 5.24
CA MET A 207 3.01 -3.60 4.58
C MET A 207 3.76 -2.59 5.45
N ILE A 208 3.44 -2.51 6.75
CA ILE A 208 4.16 -1.65 7.71
C ILE A 208 5.66 -1.95 7.65
N VAL A 209 6.02 -3.22 7.73
CA VAL A 209 7.42 -3.64 7.79
C VAL A 209 8.17 -3.36 6.48
N CYS A 210 7.52 -3.52 5.32
CA CYS A 210 8.10 -3.14 4.03
C CYS A 210 8.29 -1.61 3.93
N ILE A 211 7.33 -0.82 4.43
CA ILE A 211 7.49 0.64 4.50
C ILE A 211 8.65 1.02 5.44
N LEU A 212 8.82 0.36 6.58
CA LEU A 212 9.95 0.60 7.48
C LEU A 212 11.29 0.26 6.82
N GLY A 213 11.35 -0.85 6.05
CA GLY A 213 12.52 -1.19 5.24
C GLY A 213 12.83 -0.13 4.17
N TYR A 214 11.81 0.44 3.54
CA TYR A 214 11.96 1.58 2.63
C TYR A 214 12.45 2.84 3.37
N LEU A 215 11.88 3.17 4.52
CA LEU A 215 12.25 4.36 5.31
C LEU A 215 13.72 4.34 5.74
N TRP A 216 14.34 3.18 5.89
CA TRP A 216 15.79 3.07 6.15
C TRP A 216 16.64 3.79 5.11
N PHE A 217 16.12 3.95 3.90
CA PHE A 217 16.81 4.64 2.79
C PHE A 217 16.22 6.02 2.49
N ASN A 218 14.97 6.27 2.86
CA ASN A 218 14.26 7.51 2.52
C ASN A 218 14.22 8.51 3.68
N ALA A 219 14.48 8.10 4.93
CA ALA A 219 14.64 9.05 6.04
C ALA A 219 15.72 10.10 5.71
N SER A 220 15.49 11.34 6.15
CA SER A 220 16.38 12.47 5.83
C SER A 220 17.81 12.28 6.38
N PRO A 221 18.85 12.48 5.57
CA PRO A 221 18.87 12.84 4.15
C PRO A 221 18.58 11.64 3.25
N SER A 222 17.54 11.72 2.43
CA SER A 222 17.09 10.59 1.62
C SER A 222 18.10 10.17 0.55
N LYS A 223 18.22 8.86 0.37
CA LYS A 223 19.08 8.25 -0.68
C LYS A 223 18.30 7.88 -1.95
N LEU A 224 16.96 7.82 -1.85
CA LEU A 224 16.03 7.50 -2.92
C LEU A 224 14.63 8.03 -2.59
N LEU A 225 13.76 8.07 -3.60
CA LEU A 225 12.40 8.59 -3.49
C LEU A 225 11.37 7.48 -3.75
N MET A 226 10.24 7.56 -3.05
CA MET A 226 9.14 6.61 -3.19
C MET A 226 8.56 6.63 -4.61
N GLY A 227 8.24 7.81 -5.09
CA GLY A 227 7.57 8.04 -6.36
C GLY A 227 6.08 7.67 -6.34
N ASP A 228 5.43 7.95 -7.45
CA ASP A 228 4.02 7.65 -7.66
C ASP A 228 3.75 6.14 -7.56
N ALA A 229 4.74 5.32 -7.91
CA ALA A 229 4.68 3.87 -7.74
C ALA A 229 4.38 3.43 -6.31
N GLY A 230 5.00 4.05 -5.32
CA GLY A 230 4.81 3.68 -3.92
C GLY A 230 3.63 4.38 -3.27
N SER A 231 3.54 5.69 -3.43
CA SER A 231 2.53 6.51 -2.75
C SER A 231 1.10 6.13 -3.17
N ARG A 232 0.86 5.85 -4.45
CA ARG A 232 -0.46 5.42 -4.94
C ARG A 232 -0.81 4.00 -4.48
N ALA A 233 0.18 3.09 -4.50
CA ALA A 233 -0.03 1.72 -4.00
C ALA A 233 -0.29 1.68 -2.49
N ILE A 234 0.40 2.49 -1.69
CA ILE A 234 0.10 2.63 -0.27
C ILE A 234 -1.28 3.24 -0.06
N GLY A 235 -1.63 4.27 -0.84
CA GLY A 235 -2.91 4.96 -0.74
C GLY A 235 -4.10 4.03 -0.93
N ILE A 236 -4.08 3.19 -1.96
CA ILE A 236 -5.15 2.19 -2.16
C ILE A 236 -5.14 1.14 -1.05
N PHE A 237 -3.97 0.69 -0.59
CA PHE A 237 -3.88 -0.29 0.49
C PHE A 237 -4.42 0.25 1.82
N ILE A 238 -4.16 1.53 2.15
CA ILE A 238 -4.75 2.20 3.31
C ILE A 238 -6.28 2.24 3.22
N ALA A 239 -6.84 2.43 2.02
CA ALA A 239 -8.28 2.45 1.83
C ALA A 239 -8.94 1.07 1.95
N PHE A 240 -8.19 -0.03 1.77
CA PHE A 240 -8.67 -1.39 2.02
C PHE A 240 -8.70 -1.73 3.51
N VAL A 241 -7.94 -1.02 4.32
CA VAL A 241 -7.80 -1.19 5.78
C VAL A 241 -8.84 -0.37 6.54
#